data_e5f7036c055d36a22100f1b5c9aaf507
#
_entry.id   e5f7036c055d36a22100f1b5c9aaf507
#
_cell.length_a   1.000
_cell.length_b   1.000
_cell.length_c   1.000
_cell.angle_alpha   90.00
_cell.angle_beta   90.00
_cell.angle_gamma   90.00
#
_symmetry.space_group_name_H-M   'P 1'
#
loop_
_entity.id
_entity.type
_entity.pdbx_description
1 polymer ?
#
loop_
_entity_poly.entity_id
_entity_poly.type
_entity_poly.pdbx_seq_one_letter_code
_entity_poly.pdbx_strand_id
1 'polypeptide(L)'
;MNKIYNNLTVENLIKTETFKKLTIKQKEELLKKSQWFNQFNKNQKSEILDGVNKGLDVSIYAKTEFNEFQMMQISLGLKDNLDVSIYAKPEFDEYQMDEIRLGLVKCLDVSKYAKSKFDEFQMEEIRLGLEANLDISIYAKSKFEESEMREIRKGLEANIDVSIYAKEEYNFLQMREIRKGLENNLNVSVYLNKEFDSLQMEQIRLGLKDNLDVSVYAKSKINWRKMKQIRKKKKKKNEQKNI
;
A
#
# COMPACT_ATOMS: atom_id res chain seq x y z
N MET A 1 -26.95 29.22 32.36
CA MET A 1 -26.33 28.08 31.65
C MET A 1 -25.42 27.18 32.50
N ASN A 2 -25.32 27.38 33.81
CA ASN A 2 -24.29 26.71 34.65
C ASN A 2 -24.75 25.50 35.49
N LYS A 3 -25.92 24.94 35.31
CA LYS A 3 -26.44 23.88 36.22
C LYS A 3 -26.50 22.46 35.62
N ILE A 4 -26.30 22.28 34.34
CA ILE A 4 -26.47 20.95 33.68
C ILE A 4 -25.13 20.21 33.51
N TYR A 5 -24.00 20.90 33.62
CA TYR A 5 -22.69 20.32 33.31
C TYR A 5 -21.82 19.97 34.53
N ASN A 6 -22.35 20.08 35.74
CA ASN A 6 -21.55 20.00 36.98
C ASN A 6 -20.92 18.61 37.26
N ASN A 7 -21.23 17.56 36.48
CA ASN A 7 -20.74 16.20 36.75
C ASN A 7 -20.17 15.47 35.53
N LEU A 8 -20.13 16.11 34.33
CA LEU A 8 -19.56 15.49 33.13
C LEU A 8 -18.23 16.19 32.78
N THR A 9 -17.19 15.40 32.63
CA THR A 9 -15.97 15.91 32.00
C THR A 9 -16.27 16.35 30.55
N VAL A 10 -15.52 17.29 30.00
CA VAL A 10 -15.72 17.73 28.60
C VAL A 10 -15.56 16.56 27.64
N GLU A 11 -14.67 15.62 27.95
CA GLU A 11 -14.49 14.36 27.21
C GLU A 11 -15.79 13.53 27.13
N ASN A 12 -16.52 13.43 28.25
CA ASN A 12 -17.81 12.75 28.23
C ASN A 12 -18.93 13.60 27.61
N LEU A 13 -18.83 14.91 27.75
CA LEU A 13 -19.79 15.85 27.17
C LEU A 13 -19.82 15.82 25.66
N ILE A 14 -18.68 15.76 25.00
CA ILE A 14 -18.58 15.72 23.51
C ILE A 14 -19.31 14.51 22.89
N LYS A 15 -19.52 13.45 23.67
CA LYS A 15 -20.23 12.23 23.24
C LYS A 15 -21.76 12.36 23.36
N THR A 16 -22.27 13.45 23.94
CA THR A 16 -23.70 13.58 24.26
C THR A 16 -24.49 14.32 23.17
N GLU A 17 -25.77 13.97 23.04
CA GLU A 17 -26.71 14.73 22.21
C GLU A 17 -26.83 16.20 22.64
N THR A 18 -26.58 16.51 23.93
CA THR A 18 -26.56 17.89 24.45
C THR A 18 -25.46 18.69 23.78
N PHE A 19 -24.24 18.14 23.65
CA PHE A 19 -23.14 18.81 22.96
C PHE A 19 -23.42 18.98 21.46
N LYS A 20 -24.00 17.97 20.84
CA LYS A 20 -24.36 18.03 19.41
C LYS A 20 -25.29 19.20 19.10
N LYS A 21 -26.23 19.50 20.01
CA LYS A 21 -27.21 20.62 19.88
C LYS A 21 -26.66 22.01 20.14
N LEU A 22 -25.44 22.15 20.66
CA LEU A 22 -24.81 23.44 20.89
C LEU A 22 -24.43 24.10 19.55
N THR A 23 -24.45 25.46 19.54
CA THR A 23 -23.87 26.20 18.41
C THR A 23 -22.36 26.00 18.37
N ILE A 24 -21.76 26.17 17.19
CA ILE A 24 -20.30 26.06 16.99
C ILE A 24 -19.56 26.93 18.00
N LYS A 25 -19.95 28.19 18.18
CA LYS A 25 -19.34 29.10 19.14
C LYS A 25 -19.39 28.56 20.58
N GLN A 26 -20.53 27.99 21.00
CA GLN A 26 -20.67 27.40 22.34
C GLN A 26 -19.78 26.17 22.51
N LYS A 27 -19.71 25.32 21.49
CA LYS A 27 -18.81 24.15 21.47
C LYS A 27 -17.35 24.57 21.62
N GLU A 28 -16.87 25.53 20.82
CA GLU A 28 -15.50 26.04 20.91
C GLU A 28 -15.18 26.65 22.28
N GLU A 29 -16.08 27.47 22.83
CA GLU A 29 -15.87 28.09 24.13
C GLU A 29 -15.76 27.04 25.25
N LEU A 30 -16.58 25.99 25.22
CA LEU A 30 -16.50 24.88 26.17
C LEU A 30 -15.18 24.13 26.04
N LEU A 31 -14.78 23.80 24.83
CA LEU A 31 -13.52 23.10 24.57
C LEU A 31 -12.32 23.91 25.06
N LYS A 32 -12.20 25.17 24.62
CA LYS A 32 -11.06 26.05 24.95
C LYS A 32 -10.89 26.32 26.47
N LYS A 33 -11.96 26.24 27.25
CA LYS A 33 -11.94 26.39 28.72
C LYS A 33 -11.65 25.10 29.48
N SER A 34 -11.62 23.94 28.82
CA SER A 34 -11.47 22.66 29.48
C SER A 34 -10.02 22.24 29.66
N GLN A 35 -9.71 21.61 30.81
CA GLN A 35 -8.40 20.99 31.03
C GLN A 35 -8.17 19.81 30.07
N TRP A 36 -9.22 19.07 29.71
CA TRP A 36 -9.15 17.99 28.77
C TRP A 36 -8.62 18.45 27.39
N PHE A 37 -9.12 19.59 26.86
CA PHE A 37 -8.65 20.12 25.58
C PHE A 37 -7.21 20.63 25.66
N ASN A 38 -6.74 21.04 26.85
CA ASN A 38 -5.38 21.55 27.03
C ASN A 38 -4.29 20.46 26.90
N GLN A 39 -4.65 19.19 27.02
CA GLN A 39 -3.69 18.09 26.84
C GLN A 39 -3.30 17.84 25.38
N PHE A 40 -4.08 18.35 24.42
CA PHE A 40 -3.76 18.26 22.99
C PHE A 40 -2.74 19.32 22.59
N ASN A 41 -1.85 18.98 21.63
CA ASN A 41 -0.96 19.96 21.04
C ASN A 41 -1.71 20.95 20.14
N LYS A 42 -1.00 21.94 19.59
CA LYS A 42 -1.61 23.01 18.76
C LYS A 42 -2.31 22.45 17.54
N ASN A 43 -1.69 21.49 16.85
CA ASN A 43 -2.20 20.91 15.60
C ASN A 43 -3.41 20.01 15.86
N GLN A 44 -3.32 19.13 16.87
CA GLN A 44 -4.45 18.32 17.32
C GLN A 44 -5.67 19.18 17.71
N LYS A 45 -5.43 20.28 18.44
CA LYS A 45 -6.49 21.26 18.78
C LYS A 45 -7.13 21.85 17.52
N SER A 46 -6.32 22.15 16.49
CA SER A 46 -6.81 22.67 15.23
C SER A 46 -7.74 21.67 14.53
N GLU A 47 -7.32 20.38 14.46
CA GLU A 47 -8.13 19.31 13.85
C GLU A 47 -9.45 19.09 14.62
N ILE A 48 -9.42 19.11 15.95
CA ILE A 48 -10.64 18.98 16.76
C ILE A 48 -11.60 20.14 16.51
N LEU A 49 -11.10 21.38 16.47
CA LEU A 49 -11.94 22.58 16.22
C LEU A 49 -12.48 22.59 14.79
N ASP A 50 -11.69 22.20 13.81
CA ASP A 50 -12.13 22.07 12.42
C ASP A 50 -13.28 21.05 12.28
N GLY A 51 -13.15 19.89 12.95
CA GLY A 51 -14.22 18.89 12.98
C GLY A 51 -15.49 19.40 13.66
N VAL A 52 -15.37 20.12 14.78
CA VAL A 52 -16.51 20.77 15.44
C VAL A 52 -17.21 21.75 14.48
N ASN A 53 -16.44 22.56 13.73
CA ASN A 53 -16.96 23.52 12.78
C ASN A 53 -17.68 22.85 11.60
N LYS A 54 -17.20 21.67 11.21
CA LYS A 54 -17.84 20.83 10.17
C LYS A 54 -18.99 19.98 10.67
N GLY A 55 -19.31 20.02 11.97
CA GLY A 55 -20.39 19.24 12.58
C GLY A 55 -20.07 17.74 12.72
N LEU A 56 -18.79 17.36 12.67
CA LEU A 56 -18.37 15.97 12.81
C LEU A 56 -18.41 15.50 14.26
N ASP A 57 -18.53 14.19 14.47
CA ASP A 57 -18.42 13.58 15.78
C ASP A 57 -16.94 13.48 16.20
N VAL A 58 -16.42 14.57 16.79
CA VAL A 58 -15.02 14.64 17.22
C VAL A 58 -14.68 13.65 18.34
N SER A 59 -15.67 13.07 19.03
CA SER A 59 -15.43 12.11 20.12
C SER A 59 -14.74 10.82 19.63
N ILE A 60 -14.80 10.55 18.34
CA ILE A 60 -14.20 9.37 17.73
C ILE A 60 -12.66 9.50 17.70
N TYR A 61 -12.15 10.71 17.40
CA TYR A 61 -10.73 10.93 17.19
C TYR A 61 -10.06 11.94 18.13
N ALA A 62 -10.81 12.72 18.91
CA ALA A 62 -10.24 13.64 19.89
C ALA A 62 -9.69 12.85 21.10
N LYS A 63 -8.64 12.11 20.88
CA LYS A 63 -7.93 11.25 21.82
C LYS A 63 -6.43 11.51 21.70
N THR A 64 -5.73 11.59 22.84
CA THR A 64 -4.29 11.90 22.85
C THR A 64 -3.40 10.83 22.22
N GLU A 65 -3.95 9.64 22.02
CA GLU A 65 -3.28 8.53 21.34
C GLU A 65 -3.15 8.71 19.83
N PHE A 66 -3.95 9.60 19.21
CA PHE A 66 -3.84 9.94 17.79
C PHE A 66 -2.99 11.20 17.59
N ASN A 67 -2.06 11.18 16.66
CA ASN A 67 -1.40 12.39 16.18
C ASN A 67 -2.36 13.22 15.30
N GLU A 68 -1.97 14.44 14.95
CA GLU A 68 -2.79 15.35 14.12
C GLU A 68 -3.11 14.79 12.73
N PHE A 69 -2.21 14.02 12.13
CA PHE A 69 -2.42 13.43 10.79
C PHE A 69 -3.38 12.25 10.85
N GLN A 70 -3.28 11.41 11.88
CA GLN A 70 -4.28 10.37 12.15
C GLN A 70 -5.67 10.97 12.39
N MET A 71 -5.76 12.04 13.21
CA MET A 71 -7.02 12.77 13.41
C MET A 71 -7.57 13.32 12.09
N MET A 72 -6.72 13.85 11.22
CA MET A 72 -7.10 14.34 9.89
C MET A 72 -7.70 13.21 9.03
N GLN A 73 -7.05 12.04 8.96
CA GLN A 73 -7.57 10.92 8.18
C GLN A 73 -8.94 10.43 8.69
N ILE A 74 -9.12 10.39 10.02
CA ILE A 74 -10.41 10.01 10.60
C ILE A 74 -11.46 11.07 10.30
N SER A 75 -11.13 12.37 10.43
CA SER A 75 -12.07 13.47 10.14
C SER A 75 -12.50 13.50 8.67
N LEU A 76 -11.59 13.20 7.74
CA LEU A 76 -11.90 13.04 6.32
C LEU A 76 -12.89 11.89 6.07
N GLY A 77 -12.66 10.73 6.69
CA GLY A 77 -13.59 9.62 6.57
C GLY A 77 -14.98 9.93 7.13
N LEU A 78 -15.06 10.59 8.28
CA LEU A 78 -16.34 11.04 8.86
C LEU A 78 -17.07 12.01 7.93
N LYS A 79 -16.35 12.94 7.29
CA LYS A 79 -16.90 13.87 6.30
C LYS A 79 -17.49 13.14 5.10
N ASP A 80 -16.84 12.07 4.68
CA ASP A 80 -17.26 11.24 3.54
C ASP A 80 -18.28 10.14 3.95
N ASN A 81 -18.78 10.17 5.21
CA ASN A 81 -19.71 9.19 5.80
C ASN A 81 -19.21 7.74 5.74
N LEU A 82 -17.90 7.53 5.86
CA LEU A 82 -17.30 6.21 5.89
C LEU A 82 -17.36 5.59 7.29
N ASP A 83 -17.32 4.25 7.38
CA ASP A 83 -17.13 3.55 8.64
C ASP A 83 -15.68 3.67 9.13
N VAL A 84 -15.39 4.75 9.82
CA VAL A 84 -14.04 5.01 10.34
C VAL A 84 -13.63 4.04 11.45
N SER A 85 -14.56 3.28 12.06
CA SER A 85 -14.24 2.32 13.13
C SER A 85 -13.27 1.23 12.68
N ILE A 86 -13.18 1.01 11.38
CA ILE A 86 -12.27 0.05 10.76
C ILE A 86 -10.80 0.46 10.97
N TYR A 87 -10.50 1.77 10.89
CA TYR A 87 -9.14 2.28 10.90
C TYR A 87 -8.84 3.36 11.97
N ALA A 88 -9.85 3.89 12.65
CA ALA A 88 -9.65 4.81 13.77
C ALA A 88 -9.07 4.07 15.00
N LYS A 89 -7.87 3.54 14.84
CA LYS A 89 -7.14 2.73 15.82
C LYS A 89 -5.69 3.19 15.88
N PRO A 90 -5.09 3.37 17.07
CA PRO A 90 -3.72 3.87 17.22
C PRO A 90 -2.64 2.99 16.58
N GLU A 91 -2.98 1.72 16.32
CA GLU A 91 -2.08 0.76 15.68
C GLU A 91 -1.81 1.03 14.19
N PHE A 92 -2.63 1.86 13.54
CA PHE A 92 -2.41 2.32 12.17
C PHE A 92 -1.79 3.72 12.18
N ASP A 93 -0.73 3.93 11.45
CA ASP A 93 -0.22 5.27 11.19
C ASP A 93 -1.12 6.03 10.19
N GLU A 94 -0.83 7.29 9.96
CA GLU A 94 -1.63 8.16 9.09
C GLU A 94 -1.65 7.70 7.62
N TYR A 95 -0.59 7.06 7.14
CA TYR A 95 -0.49 6.57 5.76
C TYR A 95 -1.30 5.28 5.59
N GLN A 96 -1.21 4.36 6.54
CA GLN A 96 -2.06 3.17 6.59
C GLN A 96 -3.55 3.53 6.68
N MET A 97 -3.89 4.53 7.52
CA MET A 97 -5.26 5.05 7.61
C MET A 97 -5.74 5.64 6.28
N ASP A 98 -4.87 6.35 5.54
CA ASP A 98 -5.20 6.90 4.23
C ASP A 98 -5.50 5.80 3.22
N GLU A 99 -4.66 4.75 3.14
CA GLU A 99 -4.87 3.62 2.23
C GLU A 99 -6.18 2.86 2.54
N ILE A 100 -6.53 2.69 3.83
CA ILE A 100 -7.79 2.06 4.21
C ILE A 100 -8.96 2.97 3.84
N ARG A 101 -8.87 4.28 4.12
CA ARG A 101 -9.89 5.27 3.75
C ARG A 101 -10.12 5.31 2.24
N LEU A 102 -9.06 5.33 1.43
CA LEU A 102 -9.16 5.28 -0.04
C LEU A 102 -9.87 4.02 -0.53
N GLY A 103 -9.62 2.88 0.09
CA GLY A 103 -10.34 1.64 -0.23
C GLY A 103 -11.83 1.72 0.12
N LEU A 104 -12.18 2.30 1.28
CA LEU A 104 -13.58 2.50 1.68
C LEU A 104 -14.31 3.44 0.72
N VAL A 105 -13.67 4.55 0.28
CA VAL A 105 -14.22 5.47 -0.73
C VAL A 105 -14.59 4.73 -2.02
N LYS A 106 -13.79 3.72 -2.39
CA LYS A 106 -14.01 2.88 -3.58
C LYS A 106 -14.87 1.65 -3.31
N CYS A 107 -15.47 1.55 -2.13
CA CYS A 107 -16.31 0.40 -1.72
C CYS A 107 -15.59 -0.96 -1.82
N LEU A 108 -14.28 -0.99 -1.59
CA LEU A 108 -13.49 -2.21 -1.60
C LEU A 108 -13.61 -2.97 -0.27
N ASP A 109 -13.38 -4.29 -0.30
CA ASP A 109 -13.26 -5.10 0.93
C ASP A 109 -11.91 -4.85 1.63
N VAL A 110 -11.86 -3.76 2.39
CA VAL A 110 -10.65 -3.35 3.13
C VAL A 110 -10.24 -4.34 4.21
N SER A 111 -11.12 -5.25 4.64
CA SER A 111 -10.80 -6.29 5.63
C SER A 111 -9.64 -7.20 5.18
N LYS A 112 -9.38 -7.23 3.90
CA LYS A 112 -8.28 -7.99 3.32
C LYS A 112 -6.91 -7.43 3.71
N TYR A 113 -6.79 -6.09 3.86
CA TYR A 113 -5.51 -5.42 4.10
C TYR A 113 -5.49 -4.44 5.28
N ALA A 114 -6.62 -4.04 5.85
CA ALA A 114 -6.66 -3.22 7.08
C ALA A 114 -6.12 -4.00 8.29
N LYS A 115 -4.83 -4.26 8.28
CA LYS A 115 -4.09 -5.05 9.28
C LYS A 115 -2.73 -4.40 9.49
N SER A 116 -2.37 -4.06 10.73
CA SER A 116 -1.12 -3.37 11.08
C SER A 116 0.18 -4.09 10.67
N LYS A 117 0.09 -5.34 10.27
CA LYS A 117 1.24 -6.10 9.72
C LYS A 117 1.64 -5.71 8.31
N PHE A 118 0.80 -4.97 7.58
CA PHE A 118 1.11 -4.42 6.27
C PHE A 118 1.49 -2.96 6.43
N ASP A 119 2.60 -2.53 5.85
CA ASP A 119 2.91 -1.11 5.71
C ASP A 119 2.00 -0.44 4.67
N GLU A 120 2.08 0.88 4.57
CA GLU A 120 1.25 1.68 3.66
C GLU A 120 1.46 1.30 2.18
N PHE A 121 2.68 0.98 1.77
CA PHE A 121 3.00 0.61 0.39
C PHE A 121 2.47 -0.79 0.04
N GLN A 122 2.54 -1.74 0.98
CA GLN A 122 1.91 -3.05 0.84
C GLN A 122 0.38 -2.93 0.76
N MET A 123 -0.22 -2.06 1.59
CA MET A 123 -1.66 -1.78 1.56
C MET A 123 -2.06 -1.17 0.21
N GLU A 124 -1.26 -0.23 -0.35
CA GLU A 124 -1.48 0.33 -1.68
C GLU A 124 -1.53 -0.75 -2.76
N GLU A 125 -0.52 -1.63 -2.81
CA GLU A 125 -0.46 -2.70 -3.82
C GLU A 125 -1.65 -3.68 -3.70
N ILE A 126 -2.11 -3.98 -2.47
CA ILE A 126 -3.29 -4.82 -2.24
C ILE A 126 -4.56 -4.09 -2.69
N ARG A 127 -4.71 -2.80 -2.33
CA ARG A 127 -5.85 -1.97 -2.77
C ARG A 127 -5.93 -1.88 -4.29
N LEU A 128 -4.82 -1.59 -4.97
CA LEU A 128 -4.77 -1.56 -6.43
C LEU A 128 -5.17 -2.89 -7.07
N GLY A 129 -4.79 -4.01 -6.47
CA GLY A 129 -5.22 -5.33 -6.93
C GLY A 129 -6.72 -5.56 -6.76
N LEU A 130 -7.29 -5.13 -5.63
CA LEU A 130 -8.74 -5.19 -5.41
C LEU A 130 -9.50 -4.29 -6.41
N GLU A 131 -9.00 -3.08 -6.70
CA GLU A 131 -9.56 -2.19 -7.71
C GLU A 131 -9.59 -2.82 -9.10
N ALA A 132 -8.57 -3.59 -9.43
CA ALA A 132 -8.46 -4.34 -10.69
C ALA A 132 -9.18 -5.71 -10.66
N ASN A 133 -9.91 -6.05 -9.59
CA ASN A 133 -10.58 -7.34 -9.38
C ASN A 133 -9.65 -8.54 -9.53
N LEU A 134 -8.40 -8.42 -9.06
CA LEU A 134 -7.40 -9.50 -9.12
C LEU A 134 -7.51 -10.41 -7.90
N ASP A 135 -7.04 -11.66 -8.04
CA ASP A 135 -6.85 -12.56 -6.90
C ASP A 135 -5.64 -12.13 -6.07
N ILE A 136 -5.89 -11.26 -5.09
CA ILE A 136 -4.85 -10.78 -4.18
C ILE A 136 -4.33 -11.83 -3.21
N SER A 137 -5.01 -12.98 -3.04
CA SER A 137 -4.62 -14.02 -2.07
C SER A 137 -3.22 -14.56 -2.31
N ILE A 138 -2.74 -14.44 -3.55
CA ILE A 138 -1.42 -14.88 -3.97
C ILE A 138 -0.33 -14.04 -3.30
N TYR A 139 -0.51 -12.71 -3.20
CA TYR A 139 0.53 -11.78 -2.78
C TYR A 139 0.19 -10.93 -1.55
N ALA A 140 -1.06 -10.85 -1.10
CA ALA A 140 -1.44 -10.13 0.13
C ALA A 140 -0.91 -10.85 1.39
N LYS A 141 0.40 -10.97 1.47
CA LYS A 141 1.15 -11.68 2.52
C LYS A 141 2.31 -10.79 2.97
N SER A 142 2.41 -10.52 4.26
CA SER A 142 3.44 -9.62 4.83
C SER A 142 4.89 -10.07 4.60
N LYS A 143 5.09 -11.25 4.06
CA LYS A 143 6.41 -11.76 3.67
C LYS A 143 6.92 -11.21 2.34
N PHE A 144 6.04 -10.66 1.50
CA PHE A 144 6.42 -10.00 0.26
C PHE A 144 6.58 -8.50 0.52
N GLU A 145 7.72 -7.96 0.09
CA GLU A 145 7.94 -6.53 0.04
C GLU A 145 7.02 -5.85 -0.99
N GLU A 146 6.74 -4.57 -0.83
CA GLU A 146 5.90 -3.81 -1.75
C GLU A 146 6.27 -4.01 -3.22
N SER A 147 7.56 -3.93 -3.54
CA SER A 147 8.06 -4.08 -4.91
C SER A 147 7.86 -5.49 -5.48
N GLU A 148 7.85 -6.52 -4.64
CA GLU A 148 7.52 -7.91 -5.02
C GLU A 148 6.03 -8.05 -5.27
N MET A 149 5.18 -7.50 -4.37
CA MET A 149 3.73 -7.46 -4.56
C MET A 149 3.37 -6.76 -5.87
N ARG A 150 4.03 -5.66 -6.20
CA ARG A 150 3.86 -4.91 -7.46
C ARG A 150 4.18 -5.76 -8.69
N GLU A 151 5.26 -6.52 -8.68
CA GLU A 151 5.61 -7.38 -9.82
C GLU A 151 4.63 -8.56 -9.97
N ILE A 152 4.09 -9.08 -8.85
CA ILE A 152 3.05 -10.12 -8.88
C ILE A 152 1.74 -9.53 -9.41
N ARG A 153 1.29 -8.37 -8.89
CA ARG A 153 0.07 -7.68 -9.36
C ARG A 153 0.13 -7.41 -10.86
N LYS A 154 1.24 -6.85 -11.37
CA LYS A 154 1.43 -6.62 -12.80
C LYS A 154 1.34 -7.90 -13.64
N GLY A 155 1.80 -9.02 -13.12
CA GLY A 155 1.64 -10.31 -13.78
C GLY A 155 0.19 -10.77 -13.86
N LEU A 156 -0.56 -10.59 -12.76
CA LEU A 156 -1.99 -10.87 -12.72
C LEU A 156 -2.76 -9.99 -13.70
N GLU A 157 -2.45 -8.68 -13.75
CA GLU A 157 -3.02 -7.73 -14.74
C GLU A 157 -2.77 -8.17 -16.19
N ALA A 158 -1.61 -8.77 -16.44
CA ALA A 158 -1.24 -9.31 -17.75
C ALA A 158 -1.76 -10.75 -18.01
N ASN A 159 -2.60 -11.30 -17.11
CA ASN A 159 -3.09 -12.69 -17.16
C ASN A 159 -1.98 -13.73 -17.24
N ILE A 160 -0.88 -13.52 -16.53
CA ILE A 160 0.26 -14.44 -16.46
C ILE A 160 0.10 -15.35 -15.26
N ASP A 161 0.53 -16.62 -15.40
CA ASP A 161 0.65 -17.53 -14.27
C ASP A 161 1.78 -17.06 -13.33
N VAL A 162 1.42 -16.26 -12.34
CA VAL A 162 2.35 -15.68 -11.36
C VAL A 162 2.89 -16.73 -10.38
N SER A 163 2.26 -17.91 -10.27
CA SER A 163 2.72 -18.99 -9.37
C SER A 163 4.13 -19.47 -9.70
N ILE A 164 4.57 -19.22 -10.92
CA ILE A 164 5.91 -19.51 -11.41
C ILE A 164 6.96 -18.74 -10.61
N TYR A 165 6.71 -17.47 -10.26
CA TYR A 165 7.69 -16.57 -9.66
C TYR A 165 7.25 -15.87 -8.35
N ALA A 166 5.98 -15.96 -7.95
CA ALA A 166 5.50 -15.40 -6.68
C ALA A 166 6.01 -16.25 -5.49
N LYS A 167 7.33 -16.25 -5.29
CA LYS A 167 8.04 -17.07 -4.31
C LYS A 167 9.11 -16.23 -3.61
N GLU A 168 9.28 -16.42 -2.30
CA GLU A 168 10.28 -15.73 -1.46
C GLU A 168 11.73 -15.90 -1.93
N GLU A 169 12.00 -16.92 -2.74
CA GLU A 169 13.35 -17.16 -3.26
C GLU A 169 13.78 -16.17 -4.36
N TYR A 170 12.84 -15.41 -4.92
CA TYR A 170 13.08 -14.39 -5.93
C TYR A 170 12.85 -12.99 -5.37
N ASN A 171 13.81 -12.09 -5.52
CA ASN A 171 13.59 -10.67 -5.27
C ASN A 171 12.80 -10.00 -6.42
N PHE A 172 12.30 -8.80 -6.20
CA PHE A 172 11.48 -8.09 -7.18
C PHE A 172 12.13 -7.90 -8.56
N LEU A 173 13.47 -7.75 -8.62
CA LEU A 173 14.20 -7.61 -9.89
C LEU A 173 14.20 -8.93 -10.67
N GLN A 174 14.35 -10.06 -9.99
CA GLN A 174 14.28 -11.39 -10.60
C GLN A 174 12.83 -11.67 -11.04
N MET A 175 11.84 -11.41 -10.17
CA MET A 175 10.41 -11.53 -10.50
C MET A 175 10.07 -10.73 -11.76
N ARG A 176 10.58 -9.50 -11.87
CA ARG A 176 10.39 -8.63 -13.04
C ARG A 176 10.93 -9.23 -14.33
N GLU A 177 12.12 -9.84 -14.29
CA GLU A 177 12.71 -10.45 -15.48
C GLU A 177 11.99 -11.74 -15.88
N ILE A 178 11.48 -12.52 -14.91
CA ILE A 178 10.64 -13.69 -15.19
C ILE A 178 9.32 -13.25 -15.79
N ARG A 179 8.61 -12.28 -15.17
CA ARG A 179 7.35 -11.73 -15.68
C ARG A 179 7.49 -11.25 -17.13
N LYS A 180 8.50 -10.41 -17.42
CA LYS A 180 8.78 -9.94 -18.79
C LYS A 180 9.05 -11.07 -19.79
N GLY A 181 9.61 -12.18 -19.33
CA GLY A 181 9.80 -13.36 -20.16
C GLY A 181 8.47 -14.01 -20.51
N LEU A 182 7.62 -14.20 -19.50
CA LEU A 182 6.28 -14.79 -19.66
C LEU A 182 5.38 -13.91 -20.54
N GLU A 183 5.41 -12.57 -20.36
CA GLU A 183 4.69 -11.59 -21.20
C GLU A 183 5.06 -11.72 -22.70
N ASN A 184 6.28 -12.11 -23.00
CA ASN A 184 6.76 -12.30 -24.35
C ASN A 184 6.72 -13.78 -24.81
N ASN A 185 6.02 -14.64 -24.07
CA ASN A 185 5.91 -16.08 -24.35
C ASN A 185 7.27 -16.79 -24.48
N LEU A 186 8.28 -16.33 -23.74
CA LEU A 186 9.61 -16.94 -23.76
C LEU A 186 9.68 -18.14 -22.82
N ASN A 187 10.54 -19.08 -23.14
CA ASN A 187 10.82 -20.22 -22.24
C ASN A 187 11.64 -19.76 -21.03
N VAL A 188 10.96 -19.34 -19.96
CA VAL A 188 11.58 -18.84 -18.72
C VAL A 188 12.30 -19.94 -17.94
N SER A 189 12.00 -21.24 -18.17
CA SER A 189 12.61 -22.35 -17.44
C SER A 189 14.14 -22.37 -17.58
N VAL A 190 14.66 -21.77 -18.64
CA VAL A 190 16.10 -21.65 -18.89
C VAL A 190 16.83 -20.81 -17.85
N TYR A 191 16.13 -19.86 -17.21
CA TYR A 191 16.71 -18.96 -16.20
C TYR A 191 15.90 -18.88 -14.92
N LEU A 192 14.90 -19.74 -14.76
CA LEU A 192 14.10 -19.87 -13.54
C LEU A 192 14.93 -20.59 -12.46
N ASN A 193 15.98 -19.92 -12.00
CA ASN A 193 16.89 -20.40 -10.98
C ASN A 193 17.37 -19.19 -10.16
N LYS A 194 17.18 -19.25 -8.82
CA LYS A 194 17.58 -18.21 -7.88
C LYS A 194 19.07 -17.86 -7.89
N GLU A 195 19.91 -18.75 -8.41
CA GLU A 195 21.36 -18.50 -8.54
C GLU A 195 21.69 -17.45 -9.61
N PHE A 196 20.78 -17.20 -10.55
CA PHE A 196 20.96 -16.09 -11.51
C PHE A 196 20.58 -14.77 -10.85
N ASP A 197 21.46 -13.79 -10.89
CA ASP A 197 21.07 -12.42 -10.57
C ASP A 197 20.14 -11.84 -11.68
N SER A 198 19.46 -10.76 -11.36
CA SER A 198 18.48 -10.14 -12.28
C SER A 198 19.12 -9.68 -13.60
N LEU A 199 20.38 -9.23 -13.59
CA LEU A 199 21.12 -8.82 -14.79
C LEU A 199 21.49 -10.02 -15.66
N GLN A 200 21.80 -11.16 -15.05
CA GLN A 200 22.01 -12.42 -15.78
C GLN A 200 20.70 -12.88 -16.43
N MET A 201 19.59 -12.89 -15.67
CA MET A 201 18.26 -13.22 -16.18
C MET A 201 17.89 -12.31 -17.35
N GLU A 202 18.14 -11.00 -17.25
CA GLU A 202 17.92 -10.05 -18.34
C GLU A 202 18.68 -10.45 -19.62
N GLN A 203 19.98 -10.79 -19.50
CA GLN A 203 20.77 -11.17 -20.69
C GLN A 203 20.27 -12.47 -21.32
N ILE A 204 19.82 -13.44 -20.54
CA ILE A 204 19.24 -14.69 -21.05
C ILE A 204 17.90 -14.39 -21.72
N ARG A 205 17.00 -13.65 -21.05
CA ARG A 205 15.70 -13.25 -21.61
C ARG A 205 15.85 -12.50 -22.95
N LEU A 206 16.76 -11.53 -23.00
CA LEU A 206 17.03 -10.79 -24.26
C LEU A 206 17.59 -11.70 -25.37
N GLY A 207 18.37 -12.73 -25.01
CA GLY A 207 18.84 -13.71 -25.96
C GLY A 207 17.71 -14.57 -26.53
N LEU A 208 16.82 -15.04 -25.65
CA LEU A 208 15.62 -15.78 -26.06
C LEU A 208 14.71 -14.94 -26.95
N LYS A 209 14.52 -13.63 -26.60
CA LYS A 209 13.75 -12.70 -27.43
C LYS A 209 14.36 -12.50 -28.83
N ASP A 210 15.67 -12.52 -28.93
CA ASP A 210 16.40 -12.45 -30.20
C ASP A 210 16.51 -13.83 -30.88
N ASN A 211 15.79 -14.87 -30.45
CA ASN A 211 15.83 -16.25 -30.94
C ASN A 211 17.26 -16.86 -30.97
N LEU A 212 18.08 -16.48 -29.98
CA LEU A 212 19.43 -17.02 -29.89
C LEU A 212 19.47 -18.30 -29.05
N ASP A 213 20.34 -19.23 -29.39
CA ASP A 213 20.72 -20.30 -28.48
C ASP A 213 21.48 -19.73 -27.29
N VAL A 214 20.81 -19.70 -26.11
CA VAL A 214 21.34 -19.15 -24.86
C VAL A 214 22.13 -20.18 -24.04
N SER A 215 22.04 -21.47 -24.34
CA SER A 215 22.63 -22.58 -23.56
C SER A 215 24.11 -22.41 -23.28
N VAL A 216 24.81 -21.79 -24.19
CA VAL A 216 26.28 -21.56 -24.09
C VAL A 216 26.66 -20.55 -23.01
N TYR A 217 25.74 -19.68 -22.59
CA TYR A 217 26.03 -18.64 -21.59
C TYR A 217 25.02 -18.59 -20.44
N ALA A 218 23.87 -19.23 -20.54
CA ALA A 218 22.90 -19.36 -19.43
C ALA A 218 23.44 -20.25 -18.32
N LYS A 219 24.48 -19.80 -17.63
CA LYS A 219 25.19 -20.48 -16.54
C LYS A 219 25.46 -19.49 -15.43
N SER A 220 25.05 -19.76 -14.20
CA SER A 220 25.15 -18.86 -13.04
C SER A 220 26.58 -18.39 -12.76
N LYS A 221 27.58 -19.19 -13.09
CA LYS A 221 29.00 -18.83 -12.96
C LYS A 221 29.50 -17.78 -13.98
N ILE A 222 28.72 -17.50 -15.04
CA ILE A 222 29.09 -16.50 -16.04
C ILE A 222 28.45 -15.16 -15.66
N ASN A 223 29.27 -14.15 -15.36
CA ASN A 223 28.73 -12.84 -15.02
C ASN A 223 27.97 -12.19 -16.19
N TRP A 224 27.01 -11.32 -15.87
CA TRP A 224 26.13 -10.70 -16.83
C TRP A 224 26.85 -9.91 -17.95
N ARG A 225 28.03 -9.28 -17.65
CA ARG A 225 28.82 -8.56 -18.66
C ARG A 225 29.33 -9.51 -19.74
N LYS A 226 29.81 -10.69 -19.33
CA LYS A 226 30.25 -11.71 -20.26
C LYS A 226 29.11 -12.32 -21.05
N MET A 227 27.95 -12.57 -20.39
CA MET A 227 26.72 -13.00 -21.07
C MET A 227 26.32 -11.98 -22.15
N LYS A 228 26.32 -10.68 -21.82
CA LYS A 228 26.01 -9.59 -22.77
C LYS A 228 26.96 -9.57 -23.98
N GLN A 229 28.25 -9.80 -23.75
CA GLN A 229 29.24 -9.88 -24.86
C GLN A 229 28.95 -11.06 -25.79
N ILE A 230 28.69 -12.24 -25.22
CA ILE A 230 28.37 -13.46 -25.98
C ILE A 230 27.08 -13.26 -26.76
N ARG A 231 26.02 -12.76 -26.12
CA ARG A 231 24.74 -12.47 -26.78
C ARG A 231 24.91 -11.53 -27.98
N LYS A 232 25.61 -10.39 -27.79
CA LYS A 232 25.83 -9.42 -28.86
C LYS A 232 26.62 -10.04 -30.06
N LYS A 233 27.62 -10.87 -29.78
CA LYS A 233 28.36 -11.58 -30.83
C LYS A 233 27.47 -12.56 -31.59
N LYS A 234 26.66 -13.35 -30.92
CA LYS A 234 25.71 -14.30 -31.52
C LYS A 234 24.69 -13.56 -32.39
N LYS A 235 24.11 -12.44 -31.87
CA LYS A 235 23.12 -11.65 -32.61
C LYS A 235 23.72 -11.14 -33.95
N LYS A 236 24.90 -10.51 -33.93
CA LYS A 236 25.57 -10.06 -35.15
C LYS A 236 25.83 -11.20 -36.16
N LYS A 237 26.23 -12.37 -35.64
CA LYS A 237 26.48 -13.53 -36.50
C LYS A 237 25.20 -14.08 -37.16
N ASN A 238 24.08 -14.04 -36.47
CA ASN A 238 22.78 -14.45 -37.02
C ASN A 238 22.30 -13.44 -38.08
N GLU A 239 22.43 -12.12 -37.81
CA GLU A 239 22.07 -11.08 -38.78
C GLU A 239 22.87 -11.23 -40.11
N GLN A 240 24.16 -11.57 -40.02
CA GLN A 240 25.02 -11.80 -41.22
C GLN A 240 24.70 -13.09 -42.00
N LYS A 241 24.02 -14.05 -41.38
CA LYS A 241 23.62 -15.30 -42.05
C LYS A 241 22.28 -15.20 -42.79
N ASN A 242 21.50 -14.18 -42.49
CA ASN A 242 20.17 -13.93 -43.03
C ASN A 242 20.19 -12.90 -44.19
N ILE A 243 21.37 -12.45 -44.56
CA ILE A 243 21.66 -11.63 -45.74
C ILE A 243 22.25 -12.53 -46.84
#